data_750da188123949d0eb6671cec9abfb7f
#
_entry.id   750da188123949d0eb6671cec9abfb7f
#
_cell.length_a   1.000
_cell.length_b   1.000
_cell.length_c   1.000
_cell.angle_alpha   90.00
_cell.angle_beta   90.00
_cell.angle_gamma   90.00
#
_symmetry.space_group_name_H-M   'P 1'
#
loop_
_entity.id
_entity.type
_entity.pdbx_description
1 polymer ?
#
loop_
_entity_poly.entity_id
_entity_poly.type
_entity_poly.pdbx_seq_one_letter_code
_entity_poly.pdbx_strand_id
1 'polypeptide(L)'
;MTDWGRILIVVPVLLSVTVPAPPAASPAPTPFQPATAGYQYTFPRDHGSHSTYRTEWWYYTGHLRSKNGRSFGFELTFFRRGVPPDEIKTLPSKWSISHLYLAHFAVTDITGKRFHFSEKFSREGLGKAGADESRLRVWIDDWRAEAATDSTGSHTLVAHDETHSLALILQPAKPLVTHGAAGISRKGKDVGQASHYYSFTRLATTGSLTIDGEQFEVTGLTWMDHEFGSAELGTDQVGWDWFSIQLEDDTELMLYRMRRKDGSSDLASSGTAVSPDGRTRHLEVIDFQIESIATWASPESKATYPSRWKLTFPSLGLVLDVTPLLADQELRTSRSTKVSYWEGAVAVTGTKQGKLVKGQGYVELTGYAERLKL
;
A
#
# COMPACT_ATOMS: atom_id res chain seq x y z
N MET A 1 51.41 41.38 -72.90
CA MET A 1 51.27 39.94 -72.95
C MET A 1 51.19 39.49 -71.48
N THR A 2 50.02 39.38 -70.94
CA THR A 2 49.77 39.02 -69.55
C THR A 2 48.85 37.78 -69.58
N ASP A 3 49.46 36.70 -69.11
CA ASP A 3 48.85 35.37 -69.03
C ASP A 3 48.04 35.24 -67.74
N TRP A 4 46.77 34.93 -67.85
CA TRP A 4 45.88 34.77 -66.73
C TRP A 4 45.72 33.27 -66.43
N GLY A 5 46.48 32.77 -65.43
CA GLY A 5 46.31 31.40 -64.95
C GLY A 5 44.96 31.21 -64.27
N ARG A 6 44.15 30.27 -64.77
CA ARG A 6 42.90 29.84 -64.18
C ARG A 6 43.19 28.92 -62.96
N ILE A 7 42.82 29.38 -61.79
CA ILE A 7 42.83 28.57 -60.57
C ILE A 7 41.52 27.75 -60.55
N LEU A 8 41.61 26.41 -60.62
CA LEU A 8 40.50 25.48 -60.39
C LEU A 8 40.36 25.26 -58.90
N ILE A 9 39.29 25.75 -58.33
CA ILE A 9 38.93 25.45 -56.95
C ILE A 9 38.13 24.13 -56.94
N VAL A 10 38.73 23.05 -56.44
CA VAL A 10 38.04 21.78 -56.21
C VAL A 10 37.42 21.86 -54.81
N VAL A 11 36.09 21.91 -54.74
CA VAL A 11 35.33 21.85 -53.49
C VAL A 11 35.07 20.37 -53.18
N PRO A 12 35.56 19.83 -52.07
CA PRO A 12 35.24 18.46 -51.70
C PRO A 12 33.81 18.40 -51.17
N VAL A 13 32.93 17.63 -51.85
CA VAL A 13 31.60 17.28 -51.39
C VAL A 13 31.79 16.16 -50.35
N LEU A 14 31.63 16.52 -49.10
CA LEU A 14 31.53 15.56 -47.97
C LEU A 14 30.12 14.90 -48.02
N LEU A 15 30.05 13.69 -48.52
CA LEU A 15 28.86 12.84 -48.36
C LEU A 15 28.80 12.35 -46.93
N SER A 16 27.95 12.94 -46.13
CA SER A 16 27.62 12.45 -44.80
C SER A 16 26.74 11.19 -44.88
N VAL A 17 27.34 10.04 -44.67
CA VAL A 17 26.63 8.77 -44.51
C VAL A 17 25.99 8.76 -43.15
N THR A 18 24.67 8.99 -43.08
CA THR A 18 23.89 8.78 -41.86
C THR A 18 23.72 7.28 -41.62
N VAL A 19 24.50 6.73 -40.68
CA VAL A 19 24.27 5.36 -40.20
C VAL A 19 23.00 5.40 -39.33
N PRO A 20 21.95 4.62 -39.66
CA PRO A 20 20.77 4.55 -38.81
C PRO A 20 21.16 4.02 -37.41
N ALA A 21 20.68 4.67 -36.37
CA ALA A 21 20.88 4.19 -34.98
C ALA A 21 20.30 2.76 -34.86
N PRO A 22 20.96 1.85 -34.18
CA PRO A 22 20.43 0.53 -33.93
C PRO A 22 19.08 0.66 -33.22
N PRO A 23 18.09 -0.20 -33.53
CA PRO A 23 16.82 -0.21 -32.81
C PRO A 23 17.10 -0.40 -31.34
N ALA A 24 16.40 0.38 -30.49
CA ALA A 24 16.49 0.22 -29.05
C ALA A 24 16.22 -1.24 -28.68
N ALA A 25 17.13 -1.85 -27.96
CA ALA A 25 16.96 -3.23 -27.50
C ALA A 25 15.65 -3.32 -26.72
N SER A 26 14.80 -4.28 -27.10
CA SER A 26 13.60 -4.59 -26.31
C SER A 26 14.04 -4.90 -24.89
N PRO A 27 13.36 -4.35 -23.86
CA PRO A 27 13.71 -4.69 -22.49
C PRO A 27 13.66 -6.21 -22.31
N ALA A 28 14.64 -6.77 -21.60
CA ALA A 28 14.65 -8.19 -21.29
C ALA A 28 13.33 -8.58 -20.60
N PRO A 29 12.74 -9.74 -20.93
CA PRO A 29 11.49 -10.16 -20.30
C PRO A 29 11.69 -10.20 -18.79
N THR A 30 10.87 -9.46 -18.05
CA THR A 30 10.86 -9.52 -16.58
C THR A 30 10.40 -10.91 -16.17
N PRO A 31 11.02 -11.54 -15.18
CA PRO A 31 10.64 -12.89 -14.71
C PRO A 31 9.26 -12.90 -14.04
N PHE A 32 8.64 -11.74 -13.83
CA PHE A 32 7.37 -11.57 -13.15
C PHE A 32 6.29 -11.07 -14.10
N GLN A 33 5.07 -11.56 -13.89
CA GLN A 33 3.91 -11.19 -14.70
C GLN A 33 3.44 -9.78 -14.39
N PRO A 34 3.08 -8.96 -15.39
CA PRO A 34 2.37 -7.72 -15.16
C PRO A 34 0.91 -7.99 -14.75
N ALA A 35 0.35 -7.17 -13.87
CA ALA A 35 -1.08 -7.18 -13.62
C ALA A 35 -1.83 -6.62 -14.84
N THR A 36 -2.74 -7.41 -15.40
CA THR A 36 -3.50 -7.08 -16.60
C THR A 36 -5.00 -7.33 -16.41
N ALA A 37 -5.82 -6.67 -17.21
CA ALA A 37 -7.28 -6.85 -17.17
C ALA A 37 -7.67 -8.30 -17.52
N GLY A 38 -8.81 -8.74 -16.96
CA GLY A 38 -9.35 -10.08 -17.20
C GLY A 38 -8.97 -11.13 -16.16
N TYR A 39 -8.23 -10.76 -15.10
CA TYR A 39 -7.98 -11.64 -13.97
C TYR A 39 -9.29 -12.03 -13.30
N GLN A 40 -9.47 -13.33 -13.06
CA GLN A 40 -10.65 -13.87 -12.39
C GLN A 40 -10.26 -14.37 -11.00
N TYR A 41 -10.73 -13.67 -9.99
CA TYR A 41 -10.49 -14.09 -8.60
C TYR A 41 -11.19 -15.40 -8.28
N THR A 42 -10.49 -16.30 -7.60
CA THR A 42 -10.98 -17.60 -7.14
C THR A 42 -10.68 -17.76 -5.66
N PHE A 43 -11.66 -17.59 -4.80
CA PHE A 43 -11.49 -17.74 -3.36
C PHE A 43 -11.79 -19.16 -2.88
N PRO A 44 -11.03 -19.68 -1.89
CA PRO A 44 -10.06 -19.01 -1.03
C PRO A 44 -8.64 -18.89 -1.61
N ARG A 45 -8.37 -19.42 -2.82
CA ARG A 45 -7.02 -19.44 -3.41
C ARG A 45 -6.41 -18.04 -3.47
N ASP A 46 -7.13 -17.04 -3.92
CA ASP A 46 -6.59 -15.69 -4.11
C ASP A 46 -6.54 -14.85 -2.82
N HIS A 47 -6.75 -15.48 -1.66
CA HIS A 47 -6.28 -14.96 -0.38
C HIS A 47 -4.82 -15.36 -0.09
N GLY A 48 -4.30 -16.34 -0.80
CA GLY A 48 -2.93 -16.82 -0.69
C GLY A 48 -1.95 -16.02 -1.55
N SER A 49 -0.73 -16.54 -1.63
CA SER A 49 0.37 -15.90 -2.35
C SER A 49 0.28 -16.07 -3.86
N HIS A 50 0.77 -15.07 -4.60
CA HIS A 50 0.85 -15.00 -6.06
C HIS A 50 2.32 -14.90 -6.50
N SER A 51 3.07 -15.99 -6.38
CA SER A 51 4.53 -16.05 -6.59
C SER A 51 4.98 -15.60 -7.99
N THR A 52 4.09 -15.60 -8.98
CA THR A 52 4.34 -15.11 -10.34
C THR A 52 4.39 -13.57 -10.46
N TYR A 53 3.95 -12.85 -9.43
CA TYR A 53 4.06 -11.40 -9.33
C TYR A 53 5.24 -11.00 -8.45
N ARG A 54 5.85 -9.84 -8.72
CA ARG A 54 7.06 -9.39 -8.03
C ARG A 54 6.78 -8.96 -6.60
N THR A 55 5.70 -8.19 -6.38
CA THR A 55 5.38 -7.59 -5.08
C THR A 55 3.98 -7.95 -4.69
N GLU A 56 3.79 -8.23 -3.40
CA GLU A 56 2.50 -8.58 -2.82
C GLU A 56 2.49 -8.19 -1.36
N TRP A 57 1.34 -7.71 -0.86
CA TRP A 57 1.17 -7.41 0.54
C TRP A 57 -0.22 -7.76 1.06
N TRP A 58 -0.25 -8.15 2.33
CA TRP A 58 -1.43 -8.34 3.17
C TRP A 58 -1.35 -7.29 4.27
N TYR A 59 -2.18 -6.27 4.19
CA TYR A 59 -2.15 -5.09 5.02
C TYR A 59 -3.42 -5.03 5.86
N TYR A 60 -3.25 -4.83 7.18
CA TYR A 60 -4.34 -4.72 8.13
C TYR A 60 -4.16 -3.48 8.98
N THR A 61 -5.20 -2.66 9.06
CA THR A 61 -5.25 -1.51 9.96
C THR A 61 -6.60 -1.44 10.64
N GLY A 62 -6.62 -0.91 11.86
CA GLY A 62 -7.90 -0.86 12.58
C GLY A 62 -7.88 0.01 13.82
N HIS A 63 -9.08 0.24 14.30
CA HIS A 63 -9.33 0.92 15.56
C HIS A 63 -9.88 -0.07 16.57
N LEU A 64 -9.28 -0.07 17.75
CA LEU A 64 -9.62 -0.97 18.85
C LEU A 64 -10.00 -0.18 20.09
N ARG A 65 -10.90 -0.72 20.88
CA ARG A 65 -11.32 -0.16 22.15
C ARG A 65 -11.39 -1.25 23.21
N SER A 66 -10.79 -0.98 24.36
CA SER A 66 -10.88 -1.86 25.52
C SER A 66 -12.16 -1.64 26.33
N LYS A 67 -12.51 -2.61 27.17
CA LYS A 67 -13.68 -2.53 28.07
C LYS A 67 -13.63 -1.32 29.01
N ASN A 68 -12.44 -0.89 29.41
CA ASN A 68 -12.23 0.29 30.26
C ASN A 68 -12.19 1.62 29.48
N GLY A 69 -12.47 1.60 28.17
CA GLY A 69 -12.61 2.78 27.33
C GLY A 69 -11.33 3.32 26.70
N ARG A 70 -10.16 2.68 26.90
CA ARG A 70 -8.93 3.07 26.16
C ARG A 70 -9.10 2.76 24.68
N SER A 71 -8.57 3.65 23.87
CA SER A 71 -8.65 3.57 22.40
C SER A 71 -7.26 3.40 21.81
N PHE A 72 -7.19 2.57 20.76
CA PHE A 72 -5.94 2.23 20.08
C PHE A 72 -6.16 2.20 18.56
N GLY A 73 -5.10 2.51 17.82
CA GLY A 73 -4.94 2.14 16.43
C GLY A 73 -3.91 1.02 16.29
N PHE A 74 -3.98 0.23 15.24
CA PHE A 74 -2.95 -0.73 14.91
C PHE A 74 -2.76 -0.87 13.39
N GLU A 75 -1.54 -1.24 13.01
CA GLU A 75 -1.18 -1.75 11.69
C GLU A 75 -0.48 -3.09 11.86
N LEU A 76 -0.77 -4.04 10.97
CA LEU A 76 0.02 -5.26 10.76
C LEU A 76 0.07 -5.55 9.27
N THR A 77 1.25 -5.42 8.70
CA THR A 77 1.46 -5.63 7.27
C THR A 77 2.52 -6.68 7.01
N PHE A 78 2.25 -7.58 6.07
CA PHE A 78 3.21 -8.52 5.52
C PHE A 78 3.45 -8.19 4.06
N PHE A 79 4.71 -8.16 3.66
CA PHE A 79 5.14 -7.94 2.28
C PHE A 79 5.89 -9.18 1.79
N ARG A 80 5.64 -9.56 0.55
CA ARG A 80 6.45 -10.50 -0.21
C ARG A 80 7.06 -9.80 -1.42
N ARG A 81 8.36 -9.97 -1.61
CA ARG A 81 9.07 -9.50 -2.80
C ARG A 81 9.78 -10.64 -3.48
N GLY A 82 9.47 -10.89 -4.75
CA GLY A 82 10.19 -11.82 -5.61
C GLY A 82 11.57 -11.25 -5.98
N VAL A 83 12.58 -12.08 -5.93
CA VAL A 83 13.95 -11.75 -6.33
C VAL A 83 14.17 -12.28 -7.75
N PRO A 84 14.55 -11.41 -8.72
CA PRO A 84 14.81 -11.87 -10.08
C PRO A 84 15.93 -12.92 -10.14
N PRO A 85 15.82 -13.95 -11.00
CA PRO A 85 16.83 -15.02 -11.07
C PRO A 85 18.25 -14.56 -11.43
N ASP A 86 18.38 -13.48 -12.15
CA ASP A 86 19.65 -12.85 -12.53
C ASP A 86 20.34 -12.10 -11.38
N GLU A 87 19.55 -11.64 -10.39
CA GLU A 87 20.08 -11.09 -9.13
C GLU A 87 20.52 -12.20 -8.16
N ILE A 88 20.01 -13.42 -8.35
CA ILE A 88 20.42 -14.59 -7.59
C ILE A 88 21.70 -15.11 -8.24
N LYS A 89 22.87 -14.70 -7.74
CA LYS A 89 24.13 -15.34 -8.13
C LYS A 89 23.97 -16.84 -7.94
N THR A 90 24.09 -17.59 -9.03
CA THR A 90 23.85 -19.03 -9.13
C THR A 90 24.77 -19.83 -8.19
N LEU A 91 24.43 -19.86 -6.93
CA LEU A 91 24.92 -20.88 -6.02
C LEU A 91 23.96 -22.08 -6.16
N PRO A 92 24.42 -23.24 -6.62
CA PRO A 92 23.61 -24.46 -6.65
C PRO A 92 23.43 -24.94 -5.21
N SER A 93 22.58 -24.32 -4.45
CA SER A 93 22.34 -24.70 -3.08
C SER A 93 20.89 -24.43 -2.69
N LYS A 94 20.39 -25.19 -1.72
CA LYS A 94 19.14 -24.95 -0.98
C LYS A 94 19.08 -23.54 -0.33
N TRP A 95 20.03 -22.66 -0.64
CA TRP A 95 20.19 -21.29 -0.16
C TRP A 95 19.80 -20.24 -1.21
N SER A 96 19.31 -20.66 -2.41
CA SER A 96 18.77 -19.71 -3.38
C SER A 96 17.55 -19.00 -2.77
N ILE A 97 17.55 -17.67 -2.84
CA ILE A 97 16.48 -16.83 -2.30
C ILE A 97 15.53 -16.52 -3.45
N SER A 98 14.33 -17.08 -3.47
CA SER A 98 13.29 -16.73 -4.44
C SER A 98 12.40 -15.60 -3.95
N HIS A 99 12.15 -15.52 -2.63
CA HIS A 99 11.29 -14.50 -2.04
C HIS A 99 11.88 -13.94 -0.75
N LEU A 100 11.70 -12.65 -0.57
CA LEU A 100 11.93 -11.92 0.66
C LEU A 100 10.59 -11.58 1.31
N TYR A 101 10.53 -11.72 2.61
CA TYR A 101 9.36 -11.37 3.42
C TYR A 101 9.74 -10.30 4.43
N LEU A 102 8.87 -9.30 4.54
CA LEU A 102 8.99 -8.21 5.50
C LEU A 102 7.67 -8.08 6.24
N ALA A 103 7.69 -7.62 7.47
CA ALA A 103 6.48 -7.32 8.20
C ALA A 103 6.69 -6.11 9.11
N HIS A 104 5.65 -5.29 9.21
CA HIS A 104 5.57 -4.16 10.12
C HIS A 104 4.40 -4.38 11.06
N PHE A 105 4.62 -4.05 12.32
CA PHE A 105 3.60 -4.06 13.36
C PHE A 105 3.68 -2.74 14.11
N ALA A 106 2.59 -1.99 14.10
CA ALA A 106 2.51 -0.73 14.82
C ALA A 106 1.28 -0.65 15.71
N VAL A 107 1.41 0.05 16.83
CA VAL A 107 0.32 0.35 17.76
C VAL A 107 0.33 1.83 18.10
N THR A 108 -0.81 2.47 17.91
CA THR A 108 -1.07 3.82 18.39
C THR A 108 -1.90 3.73 19.66
N ASP A 109 -1.30 3.97 20.81
CA ASP A 109 -2.03 4.17 22.07
C ASP A 109 -2.60 5.60 22.08
N ILE A 110 -3.80 5.75 21.56
CA ILE A 110 -4.46 7.05 21.39
C ILE A 110 -4.70 7.72 22.75
N THR A 111 -5.12 6.94 23.73
CA THR A 111 -5.37 7.42 25.09
C THR A 111 -4.08 7.79 25.82
N GLY A 112 -3.04 6.96 25.68
CA GLY A 112 -1.71 7.20 26.27
C GLY A 112 -0.84 8.15 25.45
N LYS A 113 -1.26 8.55 24.25
CA LYS A 113 -0.52 9.43 23.31
C LYS A 113 0.87 8.90 22.98
N ARG A 114 0.96 7.62 22.69
CA ARG A 114 2.21 6.94 22.33
C ARG A 114 2.05 6.16 21.05
N PHE A 115 3.11 6.13 20.26
CA PHE A 115 3.23 5.31 19.06
C PHE A 115 4.40 4.35 19.22
N HIS A 116 4.18 3.11 18.87
CA HIS A 116 5.19 2.06 18.90
C HIS A 116 5.13 1.27 17.59
N PHE A 117 6.29 0.89 17.06
CA PHE A 117 6.37 -0.01 15.92
C PHE A 117 7.54 -0.98 16.03
N SER A 118 7.37 -2.12 15.40
CA SER A 118 8.37 -3.17 15.25
C SER A 118 8.38 -3.67 13.80
N GLU A 119 9.53 -4.17 13.36
CA GLU A 119 9.72 -4.67 12.01
C GLU A 119 10.43 -6.02 12.01
N LYS A 120 10.02 -6.91 11.09
CA LYS A 120 10.71 -8.17 10.81
C LYS A 120 11.11 -8.24 9.34
N PHE A 121 12.21 -8.92 9.09
CA PHE A 121 12.70 -9.23 7.77
C PHE A 121 13.23 -10.65 7.75
N SER A 122 12.84 -11.43 6.77
CA SER A 122 13.32 -12.79 6.57
C SER A 122 13.30 -13.16 5.09
N ARG A 123 14.07 -14.17 4.75
CA ARG A 123 13.95 -14.84 3.45
C ARG A 123 13.05 -16.06 3.58
N GLU A 124 12.50 -16.49 2.46
CA GLU A 124 11.87 -17.80 2.34
C GLU A 124 12.82 -18.93 2.76
N GLY A 125 12.27 -19.99 3.34
CA GLY A 125 12.99 -21.20 3.69
C GLY A 125 13.12 -21.46 5.19
N LEU A 126 13.42 -22.70 5.54
CA LEU A 126 13.54 -23.22 6.91
C LEU A 126 12.30 -23.00 7.79
N GLY A 127 11.13 -22.74 7.18
CA GLY A 127 9.88 -22.45 7.88
C GLY A 127 9.82 -21.11 8.61
N LYS A 128 10.86 -20.25 8.48
CA LYS A 128 10.93 -18.96 9.18
C LYS A 128 10.02 -17.92 8.59
N ALA A 129 9.85 -17.89 7.29
CA ALA A 129 8.94 -17.00 6.60
C ALA A 129 8.36 -17.67 5.37
N GLY A 130 7.15 -17.26 5.01
CA GLY A 130 6.48 -17.80 3.84
C GLY A 130 5.04 -17.30 3.71
N ALA A 131 4.41 -17.70 2.61
CA ALA A 131 2.97 -17.56 2.41
C ALA A 131 2.44 -18.78 1.67
N ASP A 132 1.23 -19.22 2.04
CA ASP A 132 0.53 -20.33 1.39
C ASP A 132 -0.07 -19.83 0.06
N GLU A 133 0.02 -20.63 -1.00
CA GLU A 133 -0.54 -20.29 -2.32
C GLU A 133 -2.03 -20.65 -2.47
N SER A 134 -2.59 -21.43 -1.57
CA SER A 134 -3.96 -21.94 -1.67
C SER A 134 -4.97 -21.18 -0.80
N ARG A 135 -4.50 -20.46 0.21
CA ARG A 135 -5.33 -19.75 1.18
C ARG A 135 -4.57 -18.62 1.88
N LEU A 136 -5.27 -17.76 2.58
CA LEU A 136 -4.62 -16.79 3.46
C LEU A 136 -3.85 -17.51 4.57
N ARG A 137 -2.55 -17.45 4.48
CA ARG A 137 -1.61 -17.74 5.54
C ARG A 137 -0.26 -17.15 5.14
N VAL A 138 0.16 -16.10 5.83
CA VAL A 138 1.47 -15.46 5.67
C VAL A 138 2.10 -15.34 7.05
N TRP A 139 3.41 -15.55 7.14
CA TRP A 139 4.11 -15.51 8.43
C TRP A 139 5.58 -15.09 8.30
N ILE A 140 6.11 -14.51 9.35
CA ILE A 140 7.54 -14.32 9.61
C ILE A 140 7.80 -14.70 11.08
N ASP A 141 8.56 -15.76 11.30
CA ASP A 141 8.75 -16.40 12.61
C ASP A 141 7.38 -16.75 13.23
N ASP A 142 7.00 -16.07 14.29
CA ASP A 142 5.75 -16.24 15.04
C ASP A 142 4.68 -15.17 14.74
N TRP A 143 5.01 -14.14 13.94
CA TRP A 143 4.01 -13.21 13.41
C TRP A 143 3.27 -13.86 12.25
N ARG A 144 1.95 -13.72 12.22
CA ARG A 144 1.15 -14.32 11.15
C ARG A 144 -0.18 -13.63 10.94
N ALA A 145 -0.67 -13.75 9.70
CA ALA A 145 -2.07 -13.55 9.34
C ALA A 145 -2.56 -14.82 8.64
N GLU A 146 -3.65 -15.41 9.12
CA GLU A 146 -4.19 -16.64 8.56
C GLU A 146 -5.73 -16.67 8.62
N ALA A 147 -6.35 -17.25 7.59
CA ALA A 147 -7.78 -17.52 7.60
C ALA A 147 -8.08 -18.76 8.42
N ALA A 148 -9.21 -18.76 9.13
CA ALA A 148 -9.75 -19.96 9.73
C ALA A 148 -9.99 -21.05 8.68
N THR A 149 -9.86 -22.29 9.09
CA THR A 149 -10.09 -23.45 8.20
C THR A 149 -11.56 -23.88 8.13
N ASP A 150 -12.40 -23.22 8.89
CA ASP A 150 -13.86 -23.40 8.88
C ASP A 150 -14.55 -22.48 7.85
N SER A 151 -15.88 -22.56 7.77
CA SER A 151 -16.68 -21.77 6.85
C SER A 151 -16.93 -20.31 7.28
N THR A 152 -16.31 -19.84 8.37
CA THR A 152 -16.57 -18.50 8.90
C THR A 152 -15.92 -17.40 8.08
N GLY A 153 -14.84 -17.72 7.35
CA GLY A 153 -14.03 -16.73 6.64
C GLY A 153 -13.29 -15.76 7.57
N SER A 154 -13.18 -16.08 8.87
CA SER A 154 -12.51 -15.23 9.84
C SER A 154 -10.99 -15.25 9.63
N HIS A 155 -10.33 -14.13 9.96
CA HIS A 155 -8.88 -14.03 9.96
C HIS A 155 -8.36 -13.98 11.38
N THR A 156 -7.20 -14.59 11.61
CA THR A 156 -6.45 -14.46 12.87
C THR A 156 -5.18 -13.67 12.60
N LEU A 157 -4.92 -12.66 13.42
CA LEU A 157 -3.68 -11.88 13.40
C LEU A 157 -2.91 -12.11 14.68
N VAL A 158 -1.60 -12.36 14.58
CA VAL A 158 -0.70 -12.45 15.73
C VAL A 158 0.59 -11.72 15.38
N ALA A 159 0.97 -10.77 16.21
CA ALA A 159 2.27 -10.10 16.17
C ALA A 159 2.70 -9.72 17.58
N HIS A 160 4.01 -9.68 17.83
CA HIS A 160 4.54 -9.23 19.12
C HIS A 160 6.02 -8.85 19.03
N ASP A 161 6.42 -8.05 19.99
CA ASP A 161 7.82 -7.83 20.35
C ASP A 161 8.01 -8.01 21.85
N GLU A 162 9.04 -7.43 22.44
CA GLU A 162 9.35 -7.56 23.86
C GLU A 162 8.30 -6.92 24.78
N THR A 163 7.61 -5.88 24.32
CA THR A 163 6.75 -5.02 25.14
C THR A 163 5.31 -4.93 24.65
N HIS A 164 5.08 -5.20 23.37
CA HIS A 164 3.77 -5.09 22.72
C HIS A 164 3.37 -6.39 22.05
N SER A 165 2.10 -6.74 22.12
CA SER A 165 1.56 -7.88 21.38
C SER A 165 0.12 -7.64 20.92
N LEU A 166 -0.24 -8.32 19.85
CA LEU A 166 -1.56 -8.30 19.24
C LEU A 166 -1.98 -9.73 18.94
N ALA A 167 -3.17 -10.13 19.39
CA ALA A 167 -3.80 -11.38 19.03
C ALA A 167 -5.29 -11.11 18.77
N LEU A 168 -5.68 -11.07 17.48
CA LEU A 168 -7.00 -10.65 17.05
C LEU A 168 -7.67 -11.72 16.20
N ILE A 169 -9.00 -11.78 16.30
CA ILE A 169 -9.90 -12.52 15.41
C ILE A 169 -10.76 -11.47 14.69
N LEU A 170 -10.76 -11.55 13.37
CA LEU A 170 -11.43 -10.61 12.48
C LEU A 170 -12.52 -11.34 11.69
N GLN A 171 -13.76 -10.88 11.79
CA GLN A 171 -14.92 -11.46 11.13
C GLN A 171 -15.40 -10.53 10.02
N PRO A 172 -15.46 -10.96 8.74
CA PRO A 172 -16.03 -10.14 7.67
C PRO A 172 -17.46 -9.72 8.00
N ALA A 173 -17.69 -8.40 8.05
CA ALA A 173 -19.02 -7.81 8.25
C ALA A 173 -19.67 -7.37 6.93
N LYS A 174 -18.89 -7.33 5.85
CA LYS A 174 -19.32 -7.03 4.49
C LYS A 174 -18.64 -7.94 3.47
N PRO A 175 -19.20 -8.07 2.26
CA PRO A 175 -18.54 -8.76 1.16
C PRO A 175 -17.20 -8.11 0.81
N LEU A 176 -16.31 -8.91 0.27
CA LEU A 176 -15.04 -8.48 -0.32
C LEU A 176 -15.30 -7.49 -1.47
N VAL A 177 -14.43 -6.50 -1.59
CA VAL A 177 -14.47 -5.41 -2.59
C VAL A 177 -13.22 -5.48 -3.46
N THR A 178 -13.40 -5.61 -4.78
CA THR A 178 -12.30 -5.46 -5.76
C THR A 178 -12.19 -3.99 -6.18
N HIS A 179 -10.94 -3.50 -6.31
CA HIS A 179 -10.66 -2.12 -6.64
C HIS A 179 -10.27 -1.92 -8.11
N GLY A 180 -10.44 -0.67 -8.58
CA GLY A 180 -10.11 -0.27 -9.94
C GLY A 180 -11.17 -0.65 -10.98
N ALA A 181 -10.92 -0.28 -12.23
CA ALA A 181 -11.80 -0.61 -13.34
C ALA A 181 -11.62 -2.07 -13.74
N ALA A 182 -12.69 -2.87 -13.67
CA ALA A 182 -12.67 -4.31 -13.96
C ALA A 182 -11.63 -5.10 -13.15
N GLY A 183 -11.44 -4.75 -11.85
CA GLY A 183 -10.54 -5.46 -10.94
C GLY A 183 -9.06 -5.12 -11.12
N ILE A 184 -8.72 -4.10 -11.94
CA ILE A 184 -7.36 -3.60 -12.12
C ILE A 184 -7.21 -2.23 -11.48
N SER A 185 -6.34 -2.14 -10.49
CA SER A 185 -5.92 -0.90 -9.84
C SER A 185 -4.69 -0.33 -10.57
N ARG A 186 -4.90 0.69 -11.39
CA ARG A 186 -3.81 1.35 -12.12
C ARG A 186 -2.95 2.18 -11.17
N LYS A 187 -1.63 2.11 -11.35
CA LYS A 187 -0.65 2.91 -10.60
C LYS A 187 0.11 3.89 -11.49
N GLY A 188 -0.05 3.79 -12.81
CA GLY A 188 0.60 4.66 -13.77
C GLY A 188 0.02 4.50 -15.18
N LYS A 189 0.68 5.13 -16.16
CA LYS A 189 0.21 5.21 -17.55
C LYS A 189 0.55 4.00 -18.40
N ASP A 190 1.63 3.28 -18.06
CA ASP A 190 2.14 2.21 -18.88
C ASP A 190 1.40 0.89 -18.64
N VAL A 191 1.35 0.03 -19.64
CA VAL A 191 0.78 -1.31 -19.53
C VAL A 191 1.56 -2.09 -18.45
N GLY A 192 0.83 -2.69 -17.50
CA GLY A 192 1.45 -3.41 -16.37
C GLY A 192 1.81 -2.54 -15.17
N GLN A 193 1.74 -1.21 -15.26
CA GLN A 193 1.78 -0.33 -14.09
C GLN A 193 0.43 -0.38 -13.36
N ALA A 194 0.13 -1.53 -12.81
CA ALA A 194 -1.12 -1.85 -12.13
C ALA A 194 -0.91 -3.00 -11.14
N SER A 195 -1.89 -3.22 -10.32
CA SER A 195 -1.99 -4.35 -9.42
C SER A 195 -3.39 -4.97 -9.46
N HIS A 196 -3.49 -6.22 -9.06
CA HIS A 196 -4.72 -6.84 -8.63
C HIS A 196 -4.91 -6.48 -7.16
N TYR A 197 -6.06 -5.90 -6.81
CA TYR A 197 -6.28 -5.30 -5.51
C TYR A 197 -7.71 -5.53 -5.03
N TYR A 198 -7.84 -6.09 -3.84
CA TYR A 198 -9.12 -6.22 -3.16
C TYR A 198 -9.00 -5.93 -1.67
N SER A 199 -10.14 -5.64 -1.03
CA SER A 199 -10.22 -5.34 0.39
C SER A 199 -11.38 -6.04 1.06
N PHE A 200 -11.19 -6.37 2.35
CA PHE A 200 -12.29 -6.43 3.30
C PHE A 200 -12.39 -5.07 4.00
N THR A 201 -13.35 -4.28 3.60
CA THR A 201 -13.47 -2.89 4.05
C THR A 201 -14.02 -2.74 5.46
N ARG A 202 -14.58 -3.82 6.03
CA ARG A 202 -15.14 -3.85 7.39
C ARG A 202 -15.05 -5.25 7.97
N LEU A 203 -14.15 -5.42 8.93
CA LEU A 203 -13.95 -6.65 9.69
C LEU A 203 -14.26 -6.36 11.16
N ALA A 204 -15.30 -6.98 11.71
CA ALA A 204 -15.57 -6.93 13.13
C ALA A 204 -14.46 -7.65 13.89
N THR A 205 -13.85 -6.98 14.84
CA THR A 205 -12.59 -7.40 15.47
C THR A 205 -12.76 -7.61 16.96
N THR A 206 -12.24 -8.71 17.45
CA THR A 206 -12.15 -9.04 18.88
C THR A 206 -10.78 -9.64 19.20
N GLY A 207 -10.33 -9.56 20.43
CA GLY A 207 -9.08 -10.19 20.84
C GLY A 207 -8.40 -9.46 21.98
N SER A 208 -7.06 -9.53 21.99
CA SER A 208 -6.24 -8.90 23.03
C SER A 208 -5.10 -8.08 22.41
N LEU A 209 -4.77 -7.00 23.12
CA LEU A 209 -3.63 -6.14 22.85
C LEU A 209 -2.83 -5.99 24.15
N THR A 210 -1.51 -6.16 24.10
CA THR A 210 -0.62 -5.89 25.22
C THR A 210 0.21 -4.65 24.91
N ILE A 211 0.34 -3.74 25.86
CA ILE A 211 1.16 -2.53 25.79
C ILE A 211 1.97 -2.40 27.08
N ASP A 212 3.29 -2.41 26.99
CA ASP A 212 4.21 -2.34 28.12
C ASP A 212 3.89 -3.39 29.21
N GLY A 213 3.47 -4.59 28.78
CA GLY A 213 3.11 -5.70 29.68
C GLY A 213 1.69 -5.66 30.22
N GLU A 214 0.92 -4.57 30.00
CA GLU A 214 -0.50 -4.49 30.38
C GLU A 214 -1.37 -5.04 29.25
N GLN A 215 -2.20 -6.05 29.54
CA GLN A 215 -3.08 -6.69 28.57
C GLN A 215 -4.49 -6.09 28.60
N PHE A 216 -5.04 -5.85 27.43
CA PHE A 216 -6.37 -5.31 27.19
C PHE A 216 -7.18 -6.27 26.31
N GLU A 217 -8.35 -6.70 26.78
CA GLU A 217 -9.38 -7.28 25.94
C GLU A 217 -9.98 -6.16 25.08
N VAL A 218 -9.97 -6.33 23.77
CA VAL A 218 -10.35 -5.29 22.83
C VAL A 218 -11.41 -5.75 21.83
N THR A 219 -12.21 -4.78 21.38
CA THR A 219 -13.13 -4.92 20.25
C THR A 219 -12.94 -3.75 19.31
N GLY A 220 -13.34 -3.89 18.04
CA GLY A 220 -13.20 -2.79 17.11
C GLY A 220 -13.56 -3.14 15.67
N LEU A 221 -13.08 -2.32 14.75
CA LEU A 221 -13.19 -2.54 13.31
C LEU A 221 -11.81 -2.50 12.68
N THR A 222 -11.59 -3.44 11.76
CA THR A 222 -10.36 -3.55 10.95
C THR A 222 -10.71 -3.39 9.48
N TRP A 223 -9.76 -2.83 8.74
CA TRP A 223 -9.66 -2.86 7.29
C TRP A 223 -8.58 -3.84 6.87
N MET A 224 -8.77 -4.54 5.76
CA MET A 224 -7.75 -5.42 5.19
C MET A 224 -7.61 -5.16 3.69
N ASP A 225 -6.37 -5.00 3.23
CA ASP A 225 -6.00 -4.96 1.82
C ASP A 225 -5.14 -6.15 1.44
N HIS A 226 -5.41 -6.73 0.27
CA HIS A 226 -4.51 -7.64 -0.40
C HIS A 226 -4.27 -7.13 -1.82
N GLU A 227 -3.00 -6.91 -2.11
CA GLU A 227 -2.61 -6.35 -3.40
C GLU A 227 -1.38 -7.09 -3.93
N PHE A 228 -1.41 -7.47 -5.21
CA PHE A 228 -0.29 -8.13 -5.87
C PHE A 228 -0.09 -7.61 -7.29
N GLY A 229 1.17 -7.42 -7.67
CA GLY A 229 1.55 -6.88 -8.96
C GLY A 229 3.06 -6.87 -9.18
N SER A 230 3.48 -6.37 -10.33
CA SER A 230 4.90 -6.27 -10.68
C SER A 230 5.29 -4.85 -11.11
N ALA A 231 4.38 -3.89 -10.88
CA ALA A 231 4.61 -2.50 -11.22
C ALA A 231 5.65 -1.85 -10.30
N GLU A 232 6.43 -0.97 -10.88
CA GLU A 232 7.26 -0.01 -10.17
C GLU A 232 6.65 1.39 -10.29
N LEU A 233 7.02 2.29 -9.38
CA LEU A 233 6.64 3.69 -9.50
C LEU A 233 7.20 4.30 -10.78
N GLY A 234 6.37 5.06 -11.48
CA GLY A 234 6.80 5.85 -12.63
C GLY A 234 7.96 6.79 -12.29
N THR A 235 8.75 7.16 -13.29
CA THR A 235 9.97 7.98 -13.09
C THR A 235 9.71 9.34 -12.46
N ASP A 236 8.51 9.88 -12.65
CA ASP A 236 8.03 11.14 -12.10
C ASP A 236 7.22 11.00 -10.81
N GLN A 237 6.87 9.79 -10.40
CA GLN A 237 6.17 9.50 -9.15
C GLN A 237 7.17 9.43 -7.97
N VAL A 238 6.74 9.87 -6.79
CA VAL A 238 7.58 9.89 -5.57
C VAL A 238 7.03 8.99 -4.45
N GLY A 239 5.74 8.70 -4.45
CA GLY A 239 5.04 7.90 -3.45
C GLY A 239 3.54 8.09 -3.58
N TRP A 240 2.81 7.67 -2.58
CA TRP A 240 1.36 7.82 -2.52
C TRP A 240 0.87 8.29 -1.16
N ASP A 241 -0.35 8.80 -1.14
CA ASP A 241 -1.18 8.99 0.04
C ASP A 241 -2.36 8.04 -0.11
N TRP A 242 -2.53 7.13 0.83
CA TRP A 242 -3.63 6.18 0.86
C TRP A 242 -4.54 6.43 2.07
N PHE A 243 -5.83 6.18 1.89
CA PHE A 243 -6.86 6.39 2.90
C PHE A 243 -7.83 5.22 2.90
N SER A 244 -8.09 4.64 4.06
CA SER A 244 -9.28 3.85 4.35
C SER A 244 -10.18 4.62 5.30
N ILE A 245 -11.47 4.67 5.00
CA ILE A 245 -12.46 5.37 5.83
C ILE A 245 -13.65 4.46 6.05
N GLN A 246 -14.07 4.34 7.29
CA GLN A 246 -15.26 3.61 7.72
C GLN A 246 -16.19 4.59 8.43
N LEU A 247 -17.29 4.98 7.78
CA LEU A 247 -18.29 5.84 8.40
C LEU A 247 -19.26 5.04 9.28
N GLU A 248 -19.89 5.72 10.24
CA GLU A 248 -20.86 5.12 11.18
C GLU A 248 -22.17 4.67 10.49
N ASP A 249 -22.43 5.18 9.28
CA ASP A 249 -23.58 4.77 8.46
C ASP A 249 -23.29 3.57 7.55
N ASP A 250 -22.24 2.82 7.85
CA ASP A 250 -21.75 1.69 7.06
C ASP A 250 -21.35 2.03 5.62
N THR A 251 -20.94 3.26 5.36
CA THR A 251 -20.26 3.64 4.12
C THR A 251 -18.75 3.52 4.30
N GLU A 252 -18.06 2.93 3.33
CA GLU A 252 -16.60 2.92 3.33
C GLU A 252 -16.03 3.61 2.08
N LEU A 253 -14.85 4.17 2.23
CA LEU A 253 -14.08 4.78 1.14
C LEU A 253 -12.65 4.28 1.20
N MET A 254 -12.14 3.82 0.06
CA MET A 254 -10.72 3.66 -0.18
C MET A 254 -10.30 4.70 -1.22
N LEU A 255 -9.21 5.41 -0.96
CA LEU A 255 -8.61 6.36 -1.90
C LEU A 255 -7.11 6.18 -1.91
N TYR A 256 -6.48 6.35 -3.07
CA TYR A 256 -5.06 6.63 -3.13
C TYR A 256 -4.78 7.76 -4.13
N ARG A 257 -3.82 8.61 -3.76
CA ARG A 257 -3.26 9.65 -4.59
C ARG A 257 -1.80 9.33 -4.88
N MET A 258 -1.50 8.95 -6.12
CA MET A 258 -0.13 8.83 -6.60
C MET A 258 0.44 10.23 -6.78
N ARG A 259 1.53 10.57 -6.07
CA ARG A 259 2.13 11.91 -6.10
C ARG A 259 3.29 11.98 -7.07
N ARG A 260 3.31 13.06 -7.87
CA ARG A 260 4.41 13.38 -8.76
C ARG A 260 5.42 14.31 -8.08
N LYS A 261 6.61 14.40 -8.66
CA LYS A 261 7.71 15.28 -8.19
C LYS A 261 7.33 16.76 -8.13
N ASP A 262 6.44 17.21 -9.01
CA ASP A 262 5.94 18.58 -9.06
C ASP A 262 4.81 18.85 -8.04
N GLY A 263 4.47 17.87 -7.22
CA GLY A 263 3.40 17.94 -6.23
C GLY A 263 2.00 17.66 -6.78
N SER A 264 1.85 17.49 -8.09
CA SER A 264 0.56 17.16 -8.70
C SER A 264 0.14 15.71 -8.42
N SER A 265 -1.17 15.44 -8.57
CA SER A 265 -1.71 14.09 -8.56
C SER A 265 -1.53 13.43 -9.92
N ASP A 266 -1.08 12.18 -9.94
CA ASP A 266 -1.08 11.37 -11.14
C ASP A 266 -2.52 10.98 -11.52
N LEU A 267 -2.81 10.88 -12.83
CA LEU A 267 -4.11 10.47 -13.34
C LEU A 267 -4.49 9.03 -12.96
N ALA A 268 -3.51 8.21 -12.55
CA ALA A 268 -3.75 6.88 -12.01
C ALA A 268 -4.29 6.88 -10.58
N SER A 269 -4.34 8.06 -9.91
CA SER A 269 -4.97 8.18 -8.59
C SER A 269 -6.44 7.81 -8.69
N SER A 270 -6.92 6.98 -7.77
CA SER A 270 -8.30 6.51 -7.81
C SER A 270 -8.80 6.08 -6.44
N GLY A 271 -10.05 5.63 -6.39
CA GLY A 271 -10.64 5.13 -5.18
C GLY A 271 -11.86 4.25 -5.43
N THR A 272 -12.48 3.83 -4.35
CA THR A 272 -13.72 3.06 -4.35
C THR A 272 -14.60 3.53 -3.21
N ALA A 273 -15.85 3.86 -3.51
CA ALA A 273 -16.89 4.06 -2.52
C ALA A 273 -17.70 2.78 -2.37
N VAL A 274 -17.97 2.38 -1.13
CA VAL A 274 -18.76 1.20 -0.78
C VAL A 274 -19.98 1.66 -0.01
N SER A 275 -21.16 1.37 -0.51
CA SER A 275 -22.42 1.72 0.14
C SER A 275 -22.75 0.73 1.28
N PRO A 276 -23.70 1.07 2.19
CA PRO A 276 -24.09 0.21 3.31
C PRO A 276 -24.53 -1.20 2.89
N ASP A 277 -25.11 -1.35 1.71
CA ASP A 277 -25.52 -2.63 1.13
C ASP A 277 -24.40 -3.39 0.38
N GLY A 278 -23.15 -2.90 0.44
CA GLY A 278 -21.98 -3.51 -0.18
C GLY A 278 -21.79 -3.21 -1.67
N ARG A 279 -22.65 -2.41 -2.30
CA ARG A 279 -22.44 -2.00 -3.69
C ARG A 279 -21.26 -1.05 -3.79
N THR A 280 -20.43 -1.25 -4.83
CA THR A 280 -19.21 -0.48 -5.05
C THR A 280 -19.36 0.51 -6.20
N ARG A 281 -18.69 1.64 -6.07
CA ARG A 281 -18.49 2.62 -7.14
C ARG A 281 -17.02 2.96 -7.25
N HIS A 282 -16.44 2.72 -8.42
CA HIS A 282 -15.10 3.20 -8.73
C HIS A 282 -15.09 4.73 -8.80
N LEU A 283 -14.04 5.35 -8.27
CA LEU A 283 -13.80 6.79 -8.29
C LEU A 283 -12.51 7.06 -9.05
N GLU A 284 -12.61 7.87 -10.10
CA GLU A 284 -11.44 8.39 -10.79
C GLU A 284 -10.89 9.63 -10.07
N VAL A 285 -9.69 10.08 -10.40
CA VAL A 285 -9.04 11.25 -9.78
C VAL A 285 -9.90 12.52 -9.82
N ILE A 286 -10.79 12.63 -10.81
CA ILE A 286 -11.68 13.78 -10.96
C ILE A 286 -12.94 13.72 -10.06
N ASP A 287 -13.27 12.54 -9.51
CA ASP A 287 -14.44 12.33 -8.66
C ASP A 287 -14.23 12.79 -7.20
N PHE A 288 -12.99 13.07 -6.81
CA PHE A 288 -12.66 13.46 -5.45
C PHE A 288 -11.54 14.50 -5.38
N GLN A 289 -11.50 15.22 -4.27
CA GLN A 289 -10.44 16.19 -3.97
C GLN A 289 -9.85 15.84 -2.60
N ILE A 290 -8.53 15.89 -2.50
CA ILE A 290 -7.77 15.73 -1.26
C ILE A 290 -7.01 17.04 -1.02
N GLU A 291 -7.46 17.82 -0.05
CA GLU A 291 -6.83 19.05 0.36
C GLU A 291 -6.11 18.86 1.70
N SER A 292 -4.81 19.13 1.75
CA SER A 292 -4.04 19.14 2.99
C SER A 292 -4.29 20.45 3.73
N ILE A 293 -4.78 20.38 4.97
CA ILE A 293 -5.12 21.55 5.79
C ILE A 293 -3.97 21.93 6.73
N ALA A 294 -3.19 20.96 7.17
CA ALA A 294 -2.06 21.16 8.07
C ALA A 294 -0.91 20.21 7.73
N THR A 295 0.23 20.45 8.33
CA THR A 295 1.41 19.59 8.21
C THR A 295 1.99 19.28 9.58
N TRP A 296 2.73 18.18 9.65
CA TRP A 296 3.56 17.78 10.79
C TRP A 296 4.97 17.48 10.30
N ALA A 297 5.97 18.06 10.95
CA ALA A 297 7.37 17.81 10.67
C ALA A 297 7.90 16.76 11.65
N SER A 298 8.38 15.65 11.12
CA SER A 298 9.00 14.60 11.95
C SER A 298 10.26 15.12 12.63
N PRO A 299 10.36 14.98 13.95
CA PRO A 299 11.61 15.33 14.65
C PRO A 299 12.76 14.37 14.31
N GLU A 300 12.46 13.18 13.79
CA GLU A 300 13.41 12.13 13.50
C GLU A 300 13.87 12.13 12.04
N SER A 301 12.98 11.86 11.08
CA SER A 301 13.31 11.79 9.66
C SER A 301 13.50 13.16 9.02
N LYS A 302 13.03 14.23 9.67
CA LYS A 302 12.96 15.62 9.14
C LYS A 302 11.98 15.77 7.96
N ALA A 303 11.25 14.74 7.63
CA ALA A 303 10.19 14.80 6.62
C ALA A 303 9.02 15.67 7.12
N THR A 304 8.35 16.34 6.17
CA THR A 304 7.13 17.07 6.46
C THR A 304 5.96 16.37 5.81
N TYR A 305 5.06 15.82 6.64
CA TYR A 305 3.88 15.10 6.21
C TYR A 305 2.64 16.00 6.26
N PRO A 306 1.66 15.83 5.36
CA PRO A 306 0.30 16.30 5.61
C PRO A 306 -0.21 15.70 6.93
N SER A 307 -0.94 16.45 7.72
CA SER A 307 -1.41 15.98 9.04
C SER A 307 -2.88 16.24 9.30
N ARG A 308 -3.59 16.79 8.35
CA ARG A 308 -5.03 17.01 8.39
C ARG A 308 -5.54 17.23 6.97
N TRP A 309 -6.70 16.68 6.65
CA TRP A 309 -7.22 16.72 5.28
C TRP A 309 -8.70 17.08 5.24
N LYS A 310 -9.09 17.78 4.17
CA LYS A 310 -10.47 17.84 3.70
C LYS A 310 -10.59 16.96 2.45
N LEU A 311 -11.49 15.99 2.50
CA LEU A 311 -11.84 15.15 1.36
C LEU A 311 -13.22 15.57 0.85
N THR A 312 -13.34 15.84 -0.45
CA THR A 312 -14.60 16.26 -1.08
C THR A 312 -14.96 15.33 -2.21
N PHE A 313 -16.20 14.84 -2.21
CA PHE A 313 -16.76 13.94 -3.22
C PHE A 313 -18.07 14.54 -3.76
N PRO A 314 -18.01 15.42 -4.78
CA PRO A 314 -19.19 16.16 -5.26
C PRO A 314 -20.34 15.23 -5.67
N SER A 315 -20.03 14.16 -6.40
CA SER A 315 -21.03 13.21 -6.90
C SER A 315 -21.67 12.32 -5.82
N LEU A 316 -21.10 12.28 -4.61
CA LEU A 316 -21.66 11.58 -3.44
C LEU A 316 -22.33 12.57 -2.47
N GLY A 317 -22.18 13.88 -2.70
CA GLY A 317 -22.60 14.90 -1.75
C GLY A 317 -21.90 14.79 -0.39
N LEU A 318 -20.62 14.36 -0.40
CA LEU A 318 -19.86 14.01 0.80
C LEU A 318 -18.66 14.95 0.95
N VAL A 319 -18.52 15.53 2.15
CA VAL A 319 -17.35 16.34 2.55
C VAL A 319 -16.89 15.83 3.91
N LEU A 320 -15.63 15.47 4.02
CA LEU A 320 -15.03 14.89 5.23
C LEU A 320 -13.82 15.69 5.68
N ASP A 321 -13.74 15.96 6.96
CA ASP A 321 -12.53 16.39 7.67
C ASP A 321 -11.89 15.16 8.31
N VAL A 322 -10.63 14.89 7.95
CA VAL A 322 -9.83 13.76 8.44
C VAL A 322 -8.72 14.32 9.34
N THR A 323 -8.66 13.84 10.57
CA THR A 323 -7.73 14.37 11.58
C THR A 323 -6.97 13.24 12.26
N PRO A 324 -5.62 13.26 12.27
CA PRO A 324 -4.82 12.30 13.01
C PRO A 324 -5.18 12.24 14.49
N LEU A 325 -5.27 11.05 15.05
CA LEU A 325 -5.50 10.84 16.48
C LEU A 325 -4.21 11.01 17.32
N LEU A 326 -3.08 10.90 16.65
CA LEU A 326 -1.76 11.25 17.14
C LEU A 326 -0.95 11.83 15.98
N ALA A 327 -0.16 12.88 16.21
CA ALA A 327 0.60 13.50 15.13
C ALA A 327 1.79 12.61 14.69
N ASP A 328 2.53 12.06 15.64
CA ASP A 328 3.67 11.18 15.40
C ASP A 328 3.19 9.73 15.32
N GLN A 329 3.01 9.25 14.10
CA GLN A 329 2.74 7.86 13.76
C GLN A 329 3.68 7.43 12.61
N GLU A 330 4.93 7.87 12.66
CA GLU A 330 5.94 7.59 11.65
C GLU A 330 6.66 6.27 11.94
N LEU A 331 6.67 5.36 10.96
CA LEU A 331 7.52 4.18 10.96
C LEU A 331 8.85 4.49 10.26
N ARG A 332 9.95 4.14 10.91
CA ARG A 332 11.32 4.27 10.37
C ARG A 332 11.91 2.87 10.22
N THR A 333 11.61 2.23 9.11
CA THR A 333 11.87 0.82 8.88
C THR A 333 13.27 0.57 8.34
N SER A 334 14.28 0.89 9.14
CA SER A 334 15.70 0.83 8.75
C SER A 334 16.23 -0.59 8.51
N ARG A 335 15.59 -1.61 9.10
CA ARG A 335 16.01 -3.01 9.04
C ARG A 335 15.31 -3.80 7.95
N SER A 336 14.10 -3.40 7.55
CA SER A 336 13.27 -4.07 6.54
C SER A 336 13.29 -3.31 5.21
N THR A 337 12.35 -2.38 5.00
CA THR A 337 12.17 -1.65 3.73
C THR A 337 13.16 -0.52 3.52
N LYS A 338 13.80 -0.03 4.58
CA LYS A 338 14.72 1.13 4.60
C LYS A 338 14.06 2.42 4.14
N VAL A 339 12.77 2.57 4.43
CA VAL A 339 12.01 3.79 4.16
C VAL A 339 11.39 4.31 5.45
N SER A 340 11.15 5.62 5.50
CA SER A 340 10.30 6.23 6.51
C SER A 340 8.97 6.59 5.88
N TYR A 341 7.88 6.21 6.53
CA TYR A 341 6.52 6.53 6.10
C TYR A 341 5.62 6.77 7.32
N TRP A 342 4.56 7.55 7.11
CA TRP A 342 3.60 7.83 8.16
C TRP A 342 2.39 6.91 7.98
N GLU A 343 1.98 6.23 9.06
CA GLU A 343 0.92 5.23 9.06
C GLU A 343 0.04 5.44 10.29
N GLY A 344 -1.14 6.06 10.11
CA GLY A 344 -1.80 6.58 11.28
C GLY A 344 -3.31 6.44 11.33
N ALA A 345 -3.77 6.14 12.54
CA ALA A 345 -5.16 6.17 12.93
C ALA A 345 -5.71 7.60 12.89
N VAL A 346 -6.86 7.79 12.24
CA VAL A 346 -7.50 9.09 12.06
C VAL A 346 -8.97 9.06 12.51
N ALA A 347 -9.45 10.20 13.00
CA ALA A 347 -10.87 10.48 13.19
C ALA A 347 -11.43 11.16 11.95
N VAL A 348 -12.68 10.85 11.63
CA VAL A 348 -13.38 11.40 10.48
C VAL A 348 -14.67 12.05 10.94
N THR A 349 -14.91 13.29 10.51
CA THR A 349 -16.19 14.01 10.70
C THR A 349 -16.55 14.72 9.42
N GLY A 350 -17.82 15.00 9.20
CA GLY A 350 -18.21 15.71 7.99
C GLY A 350 -19.70 15.73 7.73
N THR A 351 -20.04 15.90 6.46
CA THR A 351 -21.43 15.90 6.00
C THR A 351 -21.62 15.00 4.78
N LYS A 352 -22.71 14.25 4.76
CA LYS A 352 -23.18 13.46 3.61
C LYS A 352 -24.57 13.92 3.25
N GLN A 353 -24.75 14.49 2.04
CA GLN A 353 -26.01 15.06 1.59
C GLN A 353 -26.63 16.05 2.63
N GLY A 354 -25.77 16.89 3.24
CA GLY A 354 -26.15 17.87 4.25
C GLY A 354 -26.38 17.33 5.67
N LYS A 355 -26.32 16.02 5.89
CA LYS A 355 -26.45 15.40 7.22
C LYS A 355 -25.08 15.15 7.81
N LEU A 356 -24.90 15.37 9.10
CA LEU A 356 -23.65 15.10 9.82
C LEU A 356 -23.34 13.62 9.78
N VAL A 357 -22.09 13.31 9.53
CA VAL A 357 -21.53 11.96 9.58
C VAL A 357 -20.23 11.94 10.38
N LYS A 358 -19.94 10.81 11.00
CA LYS A 358 -18.71 10.53 11.71
C LYS A 358 -18.14 9.20 11.24
N GLY A 359 -16.91 8.96 11.56
CA GLY A 359 -16.23 7.71 11.26
C GLY A 359 -14.81 7.70 11.78
N GLN A 360 -14.10 6.68 11.37
CA GLN A 360 -12.70 6.44 11.65
C GLN A 360 -12.00 6.00 10.36
N GLY A 361 -10.67 5.97 10.37
CA GLY A 361 -9.92 5.51 9.23
C GLY A 361 -8.45 5.35 9.53
N TYR A 362 -7.72 4.99 8.50
CA TYR A 362 -6.26 4.96 8.48
C TYR A 362 -5.75 5.72 7.26
N VAL A 363 -4.57 6.34 7.42
CA VAL A 363 -3.91 7.06 6.33
C VAL A 363 -2.47 6.62 6.28
N GLU A 364 -2.01 6.23 5.09
CA GLU A 364 -0.62 5.91 4.80
C GLU A 364 -0.02 6.99 3.88
N LEU A 365 1.16 7.50 4.24
CA LEU A 365 1.88 8.54 3.51
C LEU A 365 3.29 8.08 3.22
N THR A 366 3.57 7.71 1.97
CA THR A 366 4.89 7.24 1.55
C THR A 366 5.64 8.31 0.75
N GLY A 367 6.97 8.22 0.68
CA GLY A 367 7.76 9.04 -0.21
C GLY A 367 7.88 10.53 0.19
N TYR A 368 7.69 10.86 1.45
CA TYR A 368 7.89 12.22 2.01
C TYR A 368 9.30 12.41 2.58
N ALA A 369 9.84 11.39 3.25
CA ALA A 369 11.22 11.41 3.73
C ALA A 369 12.22 11.21 2.59
N GLU A 370 11.90 10.23 1.73
CA GLU A 370 12.69 9.84 0.57
C GLU A 370 11.78 9.25 -0.50
N ARG A 371 12.19 9.31 -1.76
CA ARG A 371 11.43 8.67 -2.84
C ARG A 371 11.29 7.18 -2.56
N LEU A 372 10.06 6.68 -2.57
CA LEU A 372 9.79 5.26 -2.40
C LEU A 372 10.41 4.45 -3.56
N LYS A 373 11.08 3.34 -3.22
CA LYS A 373 11.60 2.35 -4.16
C LYS A 373 10.94 1.01 -3.82
N LEU A 374 10.10 0.54 -4.72
CA LEU A 374 9.42 -0.77 -4.62
C LEU A 374 10.29 -1.91 -5.15
#